data_0c21415ceef9e5a7ee51712f79acfe34
#
_entry.id   0c21415ceef9e5a7ee51712f79acfe34
#
_cell.length_a   1.000
_cell.length_b   1.000
_cell.length_c   1.000
_cell.angle_alpha   90.00
_cell.angle_beta   90.00
_cell.angle_gamma   90.00
#
_symmetry.space_group_name_H-M   'P 1'
#
loop_
_entity.id
_entity.type
_entity.pdbx_description
1 polymer ?
#
loop_
_entity_poly.entity_id
_entity_poly.type
_entity_poly.pdbx_seq_one_letter_code
_entity_poly.pdbx_strand_id
1 'polypeptide(L)'
;LNGTILGMTKKEIDRKLDEIIDFSGVEKFIDTPVKRYSSGMRVRLAFSVAAHLDPEILLIDEVLAVGDAEFQKKCLGKMDEVAKGGRTVLFVSHNMGVLNNICKNGLLLGNGKKKSHDQMQIVIDRYLNAFINRDSTAEYKFDSGKKVQIMKVDIVNNNHKPTTYLDRMNPLSICVHYDVRESGIKCFICVMIDKLDNTAICHSRDTDSISENNFTRKIGKYKTKITFPGGLLNAGHYKLRVAAAEFNGESYEFVGARKES
;
A
#
# COMPACT_ATOMS: atom_id res chain seq x y z
N LEU A 1 18.34 -21.27 -21.70
CA LEU A 1 17.70 -22.22 -20.81
C LEU A 1 16.31 -21.72 -20.33
N ASN A 2 16.18 -20.53 -19.71
CA ASN A 2 14.88 -20.01 -19.26
C ASN A 2 13.89 -19.86 -20.41
N GLY A 3 14.30 -19.29 -21.55
CA GLY A 3 13.46 -19.18 -22.74
C GLY A 3 12.97 -20.54 -23.23
N THR A 4 13.84 -21.55 -23.25
CA THR A 4 13.49 -22.92 -23.66
C THR A 4 12.48 -23.56 -22.69
N ILE A 5 12.65 -23.36 -21.39
CA ILE A 5 11.70 -23.85 -20.37
C ILE A 5 10.31 -23.20 -20.56
N LEU A 6 10.29 -21.94 -20.98
CA LEU A 6 9.07 -21.18 -21.23
C LEU A 6 8.51 -21.38 -22.67
N GLY A 7 9.07 -22.33 -23.45
CA GLY A 7 8.55 -22.74 -24.74
C GLY A 7 9.16 -22.05 -25.95
N MET A 8 10.18 -21.20 -25.81
CA MET A 8 10.86 -20.58 -26.95
C MET A 8 11.74 -21.60 -27.67
N THR A 9 11.68 -21.58 -28.98
CA THR A 9 12.64 -22.30 -29.81
C THR A 9 14.02 -21.64 -29.84
N LYS A 10 15.07 -22.39 -30.13
CA LYS A 10 16.42 -21.84 -30.24
C LYS A 10 16.49 -20.63 -31.18
N LYS A 11 15.82 -20.74 -32.35
CA LYS A 11 15.78 -19.65 -33.34
C LYS A 11 15.11 -18.37 -32.80
N GLU A 12 14.08 -18.51 -32.00
CA GLU A 12 13.41 -17.37 -31.35
C GLU A 12 14.30 -16.73 -30.28
N ILE A 13 14.99 -17.56 -29.49
CA ILE A 13 15.94 -17.06 -28.49
C ILE A 13 17.07 -16.29 -29.18
N ASP A 14 17.70 -16.87 -30.18
CA ASP A 14 18.80 -16.26 -30.91
C ASP A 14 18.37 -14.91 -31.55
N ARG A 15 17.16 -14.84 -32.10
CA ARG A 15 16.60 -13.60 -32.68
C ARG A 15 16.33 -12.50 -31.67
N LYS A 16 15.87 -12.86 -30.49
CA LYS A 16 15.45 -11.91 -29.43
C LYS A 16 16.52 -11.66 -28.36
N LEU A 17 17.68 -12.29 -28.47
CA LEU A 17 18.70 -12.28 -27.44
C LEU A 17 19.15 -10.87 -27.08
N ASP A 18 19.48 -10.07 -28.09
CA ASP A 18 19.96 -8.69 -27.89
C ASP A 18 18.89 -7.80 -27.25
N GLU A 19 17.63 -7.94 -27.68
CA GLU A 19 16.49 -7.21 -27.09
C GLU A 19 16.28 -7.58 -25.61
N ILE A 20 16.40 -8.87 -25.27
CA ILE A 20 16.27 -9.37 -23.90
C ILE A 20 17.39 -8.82 -23.02
N ILE A 21 18.64 -8.80 -23.52
CA ILE A 21 19.79 -8.28 -22.80
C ILE A 21 19.64 -6.79 -22.53
N ASP A 22 19.35 -5.99 -23.57
CA ASP A 22 19.14 -4.55 -23.47
C ASP A 22 18.00 -4.21 -22.51
N PHE A 23 16.87 -4.91 -22.63
CA PHE A 23 15.73 -4.70 -21.73
C PHE A 23 16.09 -4.97 -20.26
N SER A 24 16.87 -6.04 -20.01
CA SER A 24 17.28 -6.42 -18.65
C SER A 24 18.28 -5.45 -18.01
N GLY A 25 19.06 -4.73 -18.82
CA GLY A 25 20.15 -3.86 -18.38
C GLY A 25 21.33 -4.63 -17.77
N VAL A 26 21.57 -5.86 -18.22
CA VAL A 26 22.70 -6.69 -17.74
C VAL A 26 23.82 -6.81 -18.77
N GLU A 27 23.88 -5.96 -19.80
CA GLU A 27 24.85 -6.04 -20.92
C GLU A 27 26.29 -6.13 -20.38
N LYS A 28 26.63 -5.31 -19.39
CA LYS A 28 27.99 -5.28 -18.79
C LYS A 28 28.38 -6.58 -18.07
N PHE A 29 27.42 -7.45 -17.82
CA PHE A 29 27.59 -8.68 -17.05
C PHE A 29 27.29 -9.93 -17.86
N ILE A 30 27.07 -9.82 -19.18
CA ILE A 30 26.62 -10.94 -20.01
C ILE A 30 27.58 -12.13 -20.00
N ASP A 31 28.87 -11.88 -19.90
CA ASP A 31 29.92 -12.92 -19.81
C ASP A 31 30.07 -13.48 -18.38
N THR A 32 29.35 -12.92 -17.42
CA THR A 32 29.41 -13.41 -16.04
C THR A 32 28.37 -14.51 -15.82
N PRO A 33 28.75 -15.65 -15.25
CA PRO A 33 27.78 -16.71 -14.94
C PRO A 33 26.63 -16.20 -14.06
N VAL A 34 25.37 -16.52 -14.42
CA VAL A 34 24.14 -16.06 -13.75
C VAL A 34 24.13 -16.37 -12.24
N LYS A 35 24.82 -17.42 -11.80
CA LYS A 35 24.99 -17.74 -10.38
C LYS A 35 25.68 -16.63 -9.56
N ARG A 36 26.45 -15.75 -10.23
CA ARG A 36 27.13 -14.60 -9.60
C ARG A 36 26.32 -13.31 -9.69
N TYR A 37 25.17 -13.32 -10.35
CA TYR A 37 24.29 -12.16 -10.43
C TYR A 37 23.66 -11.86 -9.06
N SER A 38 23.45 -10.58 -8.78
CA SER A 38 22.63 -10.17 -7.64
C SER A 38 21.21 -10.70 -7.78
N SER A 39 20.44 -10.71 -6.69
CA SER A 39 19.03 -11.10 -6.73
C SER A 39 18.24 -10.23 -7.71
N GLY A 40 18.47 -8.91 -7.70
CA GLY A 40 17.85 -7.96 -8.63
C GLY A 40 18.16 -8.25 -10.09
N MET A 41 19.44 -8.48 -10.42
CA MET A 41 19.84 -8.83 -11.80
C MET A 41 19.19 -10.13 -12.29
N ARG A 42 19.10 -11.15 -11.44
CA ARG A 42 18.46 -12.42 -11.81
C ARG A 42 16.98 -12.23 -12.11
N VAL A 43 16.29 -11.44 -11.30
CA VAL A 43 14.85 -11.20 -11.50
C VAL A 43 14.62 -10.33 -12.74
N ARG A 44 15.43 -9.27 -12.96
CA ARG A 44 15.36 -8.43 -14.17
C ARG A 44 15.56 -9.27 -15.43
N LEU A 45 16.58 -10.15 -15.46
CA LEU A 45 16.81 -11.04 -16.60
C LEU A 45 15.67 -12.04 -16.79
N ALA A 46 15.18 -12.67 -15.72
CA ALA A 46 14.07 -13.62 -15.80
C ALA A 46 12.80 -12.95 -16.36
N PHE A 47 12.48 -11.76 -15.88
CA PHE A 47 11.35 -10.98 -16.38
C PHE A 47 11.55 -10.57 -17.84
N SER A 48 12.76 -10.16 -18.24
CA SER A 48 13.06 -9.78 -19.63
C SER A 48 12.82 -10.94 -20.58
N VAL A 49 13.18 -12.17 -20.22
CA VAL A 49 12.85 -13.36 -21.00
C VAL A 49 11.32 -13.53 -21.11
N ALA A 50 10.61 -13.45 -19.98
CA ALA A 50 9.17 -13.62 -19.94
C ALA A 50 8.42 -12.53 -20.77
N ALA A 51 8.89 -11.29 -20.70
CA ALA A 51 8.29 -10.16 -21.45
C ALA A 51 8.47 -10.25 -22.96
N HIS A 52 9.44 -11.04 -23.43
CA HIS A 52 9.71 -11.28 -24.85
C HIS A 52 9.14 -12.62 -25.36
N LEU A 53 8.37 -13.32 -24.51
CA LEU A 53 7.53 -14.42 -24.99
C LEU A 53 6.41 -13.87 -25.86
N ASP A 54 5.91 -14.71 -26.76
CA ASP A 54 4.78 -14.39 -27.64
C ASP A 54 3.55 -15.30 -27.34
N PRO A 55 3.09 -15.43 -26.08
CA PRO A 55 1.93 -16.24 -25.76
C PRO A 55 0.64 -15.53 -26.20
N GLU A 56 -0.42 -16.29 -26.50
CA GLU A 56 -1.75 -15.75 -26.76
C GLU A 56 -2.38 -15.16 -25.48
N ILE A 57 -2.09 -15.75 -24.33
CA ILE A 57 -2.55 -15.30 -22.99
C ILE A 57 -1.34 -15.17 -22.09
N LEU A 58 -1.14 -13.98 -21.54
CA LEU A 58 -0.09 -13.68 -20.58
C LEU A 58 -0.69 -13.43 -19.20
N LEU A 59 -0.28 -14.23 -18.21
CA LEU A 59 -0.67 -14.06 -16.82
C LEU A 59 0.49 -13.44 -16.03
N ILE A 60 0.24 -12.30 -15.40
CA ILE A 60 1.22 -11.56 -14.63
C ILE A 60 0.70 -11.43 -13.19
N ASP A 61 1.46 -11.97 -12.25
CA ASP A 61 1.15 -11.92 -10.82
C ASP A 61 2.21 -11.09 -10.11
N GLU A 62 1.82 -9.96 -9.56
CA GLU A 62 2.55 -9.04 -8.66
C GLU A 62 4.06 -8.76 -8.94
N VAL A 63 4.65 -9.43 -9.93
CA VAL A 63 6.09 -9.45 -10.24
C VAL A 63 6.62 -8.08 -10.70
N LEU A 64 5.73 -7.12 -11.03
CA LEU A 64 6.13 -5.77 -11.46
C LEU A 64 6.66 -4.87 -10.33
N ALA A 65 6.59 -5.32 -9.07
CA ALA A 65 7.22 -4.62 -7.94
C ALA A 65 8.74 -4.85 -7.86
N VAL A 66 9.32 -5.63 -8.78
CA VAL A 66 10.72 -6.00 -8.77
C VAL A 66 11.56 -5.07 -9.63
N GLY A 67 12.72 -4.68 -9.11
CA GLY A 67 13.64 -3.75 -9.76
C GLY A 67 13.43 -2.30 -9.29
N ASP A 68 14.16 -1.39 -9.91
CA ASP A 68 14.00 0.04 -9.70
C ASP A 68 12.81 0.63 -10.51
N ALA A 69 12.47 1.87 -10.22
CA ALA A 69 11.34 2.56 -10.87
C ALA A 69 11.49 2.65 -12.39
N GLU A 70 12.72 2.71 -12.91
CA GLU A 70 12.99 2.76 -14.34
C GLU A 70 12.67 1.42 -15.00
N PHE A 71 13.13 0.32 -14.40
CA PHE A 71 12.82 -1.01 -14.91
C PHE A 71 11.34 -1.33 -14.83
N GLN A 72 10.66 -0.94 -13.74
CA GLN A 72 9.20 -1.08 -13.63
C GLN A 72 8.49 -0.35 -14.78
N LYS A 73 8.91 0.87 -15.12
CA LYS A 73 8.34 1.63 -16.25
C LYS A 73 8.56 0.92 -17.59
N LYS A 74 9.76 0.35 -17.82
CA LYS A 74 10.04 -0.47 -19.03
C LYS A 74 9.12 -1.68 -19.09
N CYS A 75 8.91 -2.38 -17.95
CA CYS A 75 8.01 -3.53 -17.87
C CYS A 75 6.57 -3.16 -18.23
N LEU A 76 6.04 -2.06 -17.66
CA LEU A 76 4.69 -1.58 -17.96
C LEU A 76 4.52 -1.21 -19.43
N GLY A 77 5.51 -0.53 -20.02
CA GLY A 77 5.51 -0.20 -21.45
C GLY A 77 5.44 -1.44 -22.33
N LYS A 78 6.22 -2.46 -22.01
CA LYS A 78 6.22 -3.73 -22.75
C LYS A 78 4.89 -4.47 -22.67
N MET A 79 4.23 -4.44 -21.50
CA MET A 79 2.90 -5.04 -21.32
C MET A 79 1.84 -4.32 -22.17
N ASP A 80 1.90 -3.00 -22.25
CA ASP A 80 1.00 -2.21 -23.10
C ASP A 80 1.19 -2.54 -24.58
N GLU A 81 2.44 -2.72 -25.04
CA GLU A 81 2.75 -3.18 -26.39
C GLU A 81 2.14 -4.57 -26.69
N VAL A 82 2.31 -5.51 -25.76
CA VAL A 82 1.77 -6.88 -25.88
C VAL A 82 0.25 -6.85 -25.97
N ALA A 83 -0.41 -6.03 -25.14
CA ALA A 83 -1.87 -5.87 -25.15
C ALA A 83 -2.37 -5.21 -26.45
N LYS A 84 -1.66 -4.17 -26.96
CA LYS A 84 -1.96 -3.51 -28.25
C LYS A 84 -1.76 -4.45 -29.43
N GLY A 85 -0.88 -5.44 -29.31
CA GLY A 85 -0.67 -6.53 -30.29
C GLY A 85 -1.82 -7.54 -30.35
N GLY A 86 -2.96 -7.30 -29.68
CA GLY A 86 -4.16 -8.14 -29.71
C GLY A 86 -4.11 -9.37 -28.79
N ARG A 87 -3.14 -9.44 -27.89
CA ARG A 87 -3.00 -10.54 -26.93
C ARG A 87 -3.78 -10.28 -25.66
N THR A 88 -4.20 -11.35 -24.97
CA THR A 88 -4.87 -11.24 -23.69
C THR A 88 -3.85 -11.16 -22.57
N VAL A 89 -3.87 -10.07 -21.79
CA VAL A 89 -3.05 -9.91 -20.60
C VAL A 89 -3.95 -9.97 -19.37
N LEU A 90 -3.71 -10.92 -18.48
CA LEU A 90 -4.34 -11.02 -17.17
C LEU A 90 -3.35 -10.52 -16.12
N PHE A 91 -3.69 -9.41 -15.47
CA PHE A 91 -2.83 -8.74 -14.52
C PHE A 91 -3.42 -8.81 -13.10
N VAL A 92 -2.67 -9.38 -12.17
CA VAL A 92 -3.03 -9.46 -10.75
C VAL A 92 -2.12 -8.54 -9.96
N SER A 93 -2.69 -7.63 -9.18
CA SER A 93 -1.94 -6.72 -8.32
C SER A 93 -2.78 -6.23 -7.15
N HIS A 94 -2.12 -5.88 -6.07
CA HIS A 94 -2.72 -5.12 -4.97
C HIS A 94 -2.57 -3.59 -5.15
N ASN A 95 -1.82 -3.13 -6.16
CA ASN A 95 -1.66 -1.70 -6.47
C ASN A 95 -2.77 -1.22 -7.40
N MET A 96 -3.83 -0.63 -6.81
CA MET A 96 -5.00 -0.14 -7.54
C MET A 96 -4.65 0.96 -8.55
N GLY A 97 -3.65 1.79 -8.26
CA GLY A 97 -3.18 2.84 -9.18
C GLY A 97 -2.59 2.25 -10.46
N VAL A 98 -1.77 1.21 -10.33
CA VAL A 98 -1.20 0.49 -11.48
C VAL A 98 -2.31 -0.19 -12.29
N LEU A 99 -3.23 -0.89 -11.62
CA LEU A 99 -4.38 -1.54 -12.29
C LEU A 99 -5.21 -0.56 -13.08
N ASN A 100 -5.53 0.60 -12.50
CA ASN A 100 -6.35 1.64 -13.14
C ASN A 100 -5.68 2.26 -14.37
N ASN A 101 -4.35 2.34 -14.36
CA ASN A 101 -3.60 2.92 -15.47
C ASN A 101 -3.39 1.96 -16.66
N ILE A 102 -3.32 0.65 -16.39
CA ILE A 102 -2.96 -0.34 -17.40
C ILE A 102 -4.17 -1.11 -17.91
N CYS A 103 -5.10 -1.44 -17.03
CA CYS A 103 -6.22 -2.32 -17.34
C CYS A 103 -7.49 -1.51 -17.64
N LYS A 104 -8.14 -1.79 -18.79
CA LYS A 104 -9.44 -1.19 -19.10
C LYS A 104 -10.58 -1.86 -18.32
N ASN A 105 -10.52 -3.18 -18.18
CA ASN A 105 -11.53 -3.98 -17.52
C ASN A 105 -10.93 -4.66 -16.29
N GLY A 106 -11.76 -4.86 -15.27
CA GLY A 106 -11.41 -5.53 -14.05
C GLY A 106 -12.31 -6.74 -13.76
N LEU A 107 -11.75 -7.73 -13.11
CA LEU A 107 -12.46 -8.90 -12.61
C LEU A 107 -12.25 -9.00 -11.10
N LEU A 108 -13.30 -8.83 -10.32
CA LEU A 108 -13.27 -9.03 -8.87
C LEU A 108 -13.66 -10.47 -8.54
N LEU A 109 -12.74 -11.15 -7.87
CA LEU A 109 -12.95 -12.50 -7.34
C LEU A 109 -13.15 -12.46 -5.82
N GLY A 110 -13.98 -13.34 -5.31
CA GLY A 110 -14.15 -13.53 -3.88
C GLY A 110 -14.58 -14.96 -3.57
N ASN A 111 -13.83 -15.63 -2.70
CA ASN A 111 -14.05 -17.03 -2.34
C ASN A 111 -14.15 -17.96 -3.57
N GLY A 112 -13.25 -17.78 -4.54
CA GLY A 112 -13.21 -18.56 -5.78
C GLY A 112 -14.34 -18.27 -6.78
N LYS A 113 -15.18 -17.24 -6.54
CA LYS A 113 -16.32 -16.90 -7.41
C LYS A 113 -16.18 -15.48 -7.96
N LYS A 114 -16.65 -15.30 -9.20
CA LYS A 114 -16.75 -13.98 -9.81
C LYS A 114 -17.78 -13.13 -9.05
N LYS A 115 -17.35 -11.99 -8.53
CA LYS A 115 -18.18 -11.00 -7.83
C LYS A 115 -18.58 -9.84 -8.74
N SER A 116 -17.65 -9.40 -9.61
CA SER A 116 -17.88 -8.31 -10.55
C SER A 116 -16.97 -8.45 -11.76
N HIS A 117 -17.44 -8.00 -12.92
CA HIS A 117 -16.65 -7.81 -14.13
C HIS A 117 -17.18 -6.56 -14.82
N ASP A 118 -16.35 -5.51 -14.89
CA ASP A 118 -16.76 -4.18 -15.33
C ASP A 118 -15.53 -3.36 -15.72
N GLN A 119 -15.71 -2.10 -16.07
CA GLN A 119 -14.59 -1.16 -16.21
C GLN A 119 -13.73 -1.16 -14.92
N MET A 120 -12.41 -1.03 -15.08
CA MET A 120 -11.47 -1.18 -13.96
C MET A 120 -11.82 -0.26 -12.78
N GLN A 121 -12.13 1.01 -13.05
CA GLN A 121 -12.49 1.97 -12.00
C GLN A 121 -13.69 1.50 -11.15
N ILE A 122 -14.75 0.97 -11.80
CA ILE A 122 -15.94 0.46 -11.11
C ILE A 122 -15.59 -0.75 -10.25
N VAL A 123 -14.73 -1.62 -10.75
CA VAL A 123 -14.29 -2.83 -10.01
C VAL A 123 -13.43 -2.44 -8.81
N ILE A 124 -12.51 -1.48 -8.98
CA ILE A 124 -11.72 -0.93 -7.88
C ILE A 124 -12.62 -0.32 -6.80
N ASP A 125 -13.59 0.50 -7.19
CA ASP A 125 -14.52 1.10 -6.23
C ASP A 125 -15.33 0.05 -5.47
N ARG A 126 -15.79 -1.01 -6.14
CA ARG A 126 -16.48 -2.15 -5.48
C ARG A 126 -15.55 -2.91 -4.53
N TYR A 127 -14.31 -3.16 -4.94
CA TYR A 127 -13.31 -3.82 -4.11
C TYR A 127 -13.02 -3.00 -2.85
N LEU A 128 -12.72 -1.73 -3.01
CA LEU A 128 -12.42 -0.84 -1.90
C LEU A 128 -13.63 -0.67 -0.96
N ASN A 129 -14.84 -0.51 -1.52
CA ASN A 129 -16.07 -0.40 -0.72
C ASN A 129 -16.40 -1.66 0.09
N ALA A 130 -15.94 -2.83 -0.33
CA ALA A 130 -16.13 -4.08 0.42
C ALA A 130 -15.31 -4.11 1.73
N PHE A 131 -14.25 -3.31 1.83
CA PHE A 131 -13.38 -3.22 3.01
C PHE A 131 -13.60 -1.96 3.85
N ILE A 132 -14.51 -1.07 3.43
CA ILE A 132 -14.81 0.13 4.20
C ILE A 132 -15.63 -0.25 5.43
N ASN A 133 -14.99 -0.22 6.60
CA ASN A 133 -15.71 -0.14 7.85
C ASN A 133 -16.24 1.28 7.98
N ARG A 134 -17.58 1.42 7.95
CA ARG A 134 -18.26 2.73 8.01
C ARG A 134 -18.54 3.18 9.45
N ASP A 135 -17.87 2.60 10.43
CA ASP A 135 -18.05 3.00 11.81
C ASP A 135 -17.28 4.29 12.10
N SER A 136 -17.97 5.29 12.62
CA SER A 136 -17.35 6.54 13.10
C SER A 136 -16.64 6.36 14.43
N THR A 137 -16.78 5.18 15.05
CA THR A 137 -16.24 4.83 16.36
C THR A 137 -15.62 3.44 16.28
N ALA A 138 -14.39 3.31 16.77
CA ALA A 138 -13.72 2.03 16.98
C ALA A 138 -13.41 1.84 18.46
N GLU A 139 -13.81 0.71 19.03
CA GLU A 139 -13.50 0.32 20.40
C GLU A 139 -12.60 -0.90 20.43
N TYR A 140 -11.68 -0.94 21.39
CA TYR A 140 -10.67 -1.99 21.50
C TYR A 140 -10.81 -2.71 22.81
N LYS A 141 -10.72 -4.03 22.77
CA LYS A 141 -10.75 -4.86 23.99
C LYS A 141 -9.51 -4.59 24.83
N PHE A 142 -9.74 -4.59 26.14
CA PHE A 142 -8.68 -4.44 27.13
C PHE A 142 -7.63 -5.58 27.01
N ASP A 143 -6.35 -5.19 27.03
CA ASP A 143 -5.20 -6.07 27.00
C ASP A 143 -4.23 -5.68 28.13
N SER A 144 -4.11 -6.54 29.15
CA SER A 144 -3.28 -6.26 30.34
C SER A 144 -1.78 -6.23 30.04
N GLY A 145 -1.34 -6.82 28.91
CA GLY A 145 0.07 -6.85 28.52
C GLY A 145 0.59 -5.55 27.92
N LYS A 146 -0.28 -4.55 27.68
CA LYS A 146 0.12 -3.28 27.06
C LYS A 146 0.33 -2.20 28.10
N LYS A 147 1.50 -1.53 28.03
CA LYS A 147 1.83 -0.37 28.86
C LYS A 147 1.00 0.86 28.48
N VAL A 148 0.76 1.05 27.18
CA VAL A 148 -0.10 2.08 26.61
C VAL A 148 -1.09 1.40 25.67
N GLN A 149 -2.38 1.70 25.83
CA GLN A 149 -3.40 1.09 25.00
C GLN A 149 -4.45 2.09 24.57
N ILE A 150 -4.70 2.15 23.26
CA ILE A 150 -5.86 2.85 22.70
C ILE A 150 -7.11 2.03 23.05
N MET A 151 -8.08 2.68 23.68
CA MET A 151 -9.34 2.07 24.11
C MET A 151 -10.47 2.41 23.15
N LYS A 152 -10.49 3.64 22.61
CA LYS A 152 -11.53 4.11 21.71
C LYS A 152 -11.00 5.19 20.77
N VAL A 153 -11.49 5.18 19.55
CA VAL A 153 -11.23 6.21 18.54
C VAL A 153 -12.57 6.66 17.97
N ASP A 154 -12.84 7.97 18.00
CA ASP A 154 -14.03 8.58 17.41
C ASP A 154 -13.61 9.57 16.31
N ILE A 155 -14.23 9.46 15.13
CA ILE A 155 -14.20 10.49 14.10
C ILE A 155 -15.36 11.44 14.35
N VAL A 156 -15.10 12.73 14.58
CA VAL A 156 -16.14 13.68 14.95
C VAL A 156 -16.15 14.89 14.02
N ASN A 157 -17.36 15.40 13.78
CA ASN A 157 -17.58 16.64 13.04
C ASN A 157 -17.41 17.89 13.96
N ASN A 158 -17.63 19.08 13.39
CA ASN A 158 -17.57 20.36 14.13
C ASN A 158 -18.51 20.43 15.35
N ASN A 159 -19.61 19.67 15.32
CA ASN A 159 -20.57 19.61 16.43
C ASN A 159 -20.21 18.52 17.46
N HIS A 160 -19.00 17.99 17.40
CA HIS A 160 -18.50 16.89 18.25
C HIS A 160 -19.35 15.60 18.18
N LYS A 161 -20.12 15.41 17.11
CA LYS A 161 -20.90 14.18 16.89
C LYS A 161 -20.10 13.20 16.03
N PRO A 162 -20.07 11.92 16.40
CA PRO A 162 -19.46 10.88 15.58
C PRO A 162 -20.07 10.87 14.18
N THR A 163 -19.24 10.81 13.14
CA THR A 163 -19.67 10.81 11.75
C THR A 163 -18.66 10.13 10.84
N THR A 164 -19.14 9.45 9.83
CA THR A 164 -18.36 8.89 8.73
C THR A 164 -18.41 9.72 7.47
N TYR A 165 -19.31 10.71 7.44
CA TYR A 165 -19.43 11.64 6.33
C TYR A 165 -18.98 13.04 6.80
N LEU A 166 -18.00 13.56 6.10
CA LEU A 166 -17.37 14.84 6.39
C LEU A 166 -17.45 15.73 5.16
N ASP A 167 -17.94 16.94 5.36
CA ASP A 167 -17.78 17.97 4.35
C ASP A 167 -16.30 18.38 4.32
N ARG A 168 -15.68 18.33 3.13
CA ARG A 168 -14.27 18.65 2.91
C ARG A 168 -13.86 20.05 3.38
N MET A 169 -14.80 20.98 3.41
CA MET A 169 -14.54 22.37 3.82
C MET A 169 -14.51 22.53 5.33
N ASN A 170 -15.01 21.56 6.06
CA ASN A 170 -15.05 21.56 7.51
C ASN A 170 -13.86 20.83 8.12
N PRO A 171 -13.37 21.26 9.30
CA PRO A 171 -12.33 20.54 10.04
C PRO A 171 -12.76 19.11 10.39
N LEU A 172 -11.82 18.18 10.25
CA LEU A 172 -11.93 16.80 10.70
C LEU A 172 -11.25 16.67 12.05
N SER A 173 -11.93 16.16 13.06
CA SER A 173 -11.35 15.88 14.37
C SER A 173 -11.37 14.40 14.69
N ILE A 174 -10.26 13.88 15.18
CA ILE A 174 -10.08 12.52 15.65
C ILE A 174 -9.88 12.58 17.16
N CYS A 175 -10.80 11.98 17.91
CA CYS A 175 -10.70 11.84 19.35
C CYS A 175 -10.19 10.44 19.71
N VAL A 176 -9.09 10.36 20.44
CA VAL A 176 -8.47 9.10 20.84
C VAL A 176 -8.49 9.00 22.35
N HIS A 177 -9.12 7.96 22.87
CA HIS A 177 -9.10 7.61 24.29
C HIS A 177 -8.09 6.49 24.51
N TYR A 178 -7.18 6.66 25.46
CA TYR A 178 -6.15 5.67 25.75
C TYR A 178 -5.79 5.62 27.23
N ASP A 179 -5.30 4.47 27.66
CA ASP A 179 -4.85 4.22 29.02
C ASP A 179 -3.33 4.12 29.03
N VAL A 180 -2.69 4.77 30.00
CA VAL A 180 -1.28 4.63 30.35
C VAL A 180 -1.21 3.92 31.70
N ARG A 181 -0.46 2.81 31.74
CA ARG A 181 -0.42 1.91 32.92
C ARG A 181 0.92 1.84 33.60
N GLU A 182 1.96 2.40 32.99
CA GLU A 182 3.29 2.49 33.55
C GLU A 182 3.69 3.96 33.66
N SER A 183 4.27 4.35 34.80
CA SER A 183 4.66 5.74 35.05
C SER A 183 5.94 6.10 34.34
N GLY A 184 6.03 7.32 33.84
CA GLY A 184 7.26 7.83 33.21
C GLY A 184 7.44 7.41 31.76
N ILE A 185 6.44 6.79 31.16
CA ILE A 185 6.51 6.42 29.72
C ILE A 185 6.51 7.68 28.86
N LYS A 186 7.48 7.78 27.96
CA LYS A 186 7.50 8.76 26.89
C LYS A 186 6.72 8.22 25.72
N CYS A 187 5.46 8.63 25.54
CA CYS A 187 4.61 8.17 24.46
C CYS A 187 3.78 9.28 23.85
N PHE A 188 3.42 9.10 22.60
CA PHE A 188 2.51 9.99 21.85
C PHE A 188 1.48 9.19 21.07
N ILE A 189 0.38 9.83 20.76
CA ILE A 189 -0.64 9.31 19.86
C ILE A 189 -0.39 9.87 18.47
N CYS A 190 -0.39 8.99 17.49
CA CYS A 190 -0.17 9.28 16.09
C CYS A 190 -1.43 8.95 15.30
N VAL A 191 -1.87 9.89 14.47
CA VAL A 191 -2.96 9.73 13.51
C VAL A 191 -2.40 9.86 12.11
N MET A 192 -2.68 8.86 11.28
CA MET A 192 -2.27 8.81 9.88
C MET A 192 -3.50 8.71 9.00
N ILE A 193 -3.57 9.53 7.98
CA ILE A 193 -4.60 9.48 6.95
C ILE A 193 -3.93 9.06 5.64
N ASP A 194 -4.39 7.95 5.09
CA ASP A 194 -3.88 7.39 3.84
C ASP A 194 -5.01 7.31 2.81
N LYS A 195 -4.64 7.27 1.53
CA LYS A 195 -5.54 6.79 0.48
C LYS A 195 -5.78 5.28 0.66
N LEU A 196 -6.81 4.77 0.02
CA LEU A 196 -7.13 3.33 0.07
C LEU A 196 -6.02 2.46 -0.56
N ASP A 197 -5.18 3.02 -1.43
CA ASP A 197 -3.99 2.39 -2.02
C ASP A 197 -2.76 2.43 -1.10
N ASN A 198 -2.93 2.82 0.18
CA ASN A 198 -1.89 3.02 1.19
C ASN A 198 -0.93 4.20 0.90
N THR A 199 -1.26 5.09 -0.04
CA THR A 199 -0.50 6.34 -0.20
C THR A 199 -0.73 7.24 1.00
N ALA A 200 0.32 7.56 1.74
CA ALA A 200 0.26 8.47 2.87
C ALA A 200 -0.12 9.89 2.42
N ILE A 201 -1.13 10.48 3.06
CA ILE A 201 -1.58 11.85 2.80
C ILE A 201 -1.06 12.79 3.89
N CYS A 202 -1.35 12.46 5.12
CA CYS A 202 -0.87 13.25 6.25
C CYS A 202 -0.70 12.39 7.50
N HIS A 203 0.14 12.92 8.37
CA HIS A 203 0.53 12.31 9.61
C HIS A 203 0.61 13.41 10.66
N SER A 204 -0.03 13.23 11.82
CA SER A 204 0.02 14.17 12.92
C SER A 204 0.12 13.42 14.25
N ARG A 205 0.79 14.05 15.19
CA ARG A 205 0.98 13.56 16.56
C ARG A 205 0.33 14.51 17.53
N ASP A 206 -0.11 14.00 18.66
CA ASP A 206 -0.64 14.83 19.75
C ASP A 206 0.46 15.67 20.46
N THR A 207 1.70 15.50 20.04
CA THR A 207 2.88 16.23 20.51
C THR A 207 3.42 17.26 19.52
N ASP A 208 2.86 17.36 18.30
CA ASP A 208 3.37 18.27 17.27
C ASP A 208 3.29 19.76 17.68
N SER A 209 2.40 20.10 18.60
CA SER A 209 2.25 21.46 19.15
C SER A 209 3.02 21.71 20.47
N ILE A 210 3.72 20.69 20.97
CA ILE A 210 4.45 20.77 22.24
C ILE A 210 5.94 20.94 21.92
N SER A 211 6.53 22.06 22.38
CA SER A 211 7.98 22.25 22.26
C SER A 211 8.74 21.21 23.08
N GLU A 212 9.59 20.47 22.40
CA GLU A 212 10.66 19.60 22.85
C GLU A 212 10.40 18.61 24.01
N ASN A 213 10.36 17.34 23.67
CA ASN A 213 10.67 16.16 24.51
C ASN A 213 9.86 15.92 25.79
N ASN A 214 8.84 16.70 26.12
CA ASN A 214 8.08 16.52 27.37
C ASN A 214 6.75 15.78 27.11
N PHE A 215 6.81 14.62 26.47
CA PHE A 215 5.66 13.75 26.28
C PHE A 215 5.64 12.56 27.25
N THR A 216 6.28 12.75 28.42
CA THR A 216 6.22 11.79 29.54
C THR A 216 4.81 11.77 30.13
N ARG A 217 4.20 10.60 30.20
CA ARG A 217 2.85 10.39 30.72
C ARG A 217 2.91 9.73 32.08
N LYS A 218 2.00 10.14 32.97
CA LYS A 218 1.73 9.44 34.23
C LYS A 218 0.71 8.34 33.99
N ILE A 219 0.59 7.41 34.96
CA ILE A 219 -0.49 6.41 34.93
C ILE A 219 -1.84 7.14 34.92
N GLY A 220 -2.73 6.75 34.03
CA GLY A 220 -4.06 7.36 33.95
C GLY A 220 -4.75 7.11 32.60
N LYS A 221 -5.99 7.61 32.54
CA LYS A 221 -6.81 7.63 31.33
C LYS A 221 -6.69 8.99 30.67
N TYR A 222 -6.44 8.96 29.38
CA TYR A 222 -6.21 10.14 28.57
C TYR A 222 -7.21 10.24 27.43
N LYS A 223 -7.46 11.48 27.03
CA LYS A 223 -8.19 11.80 25.80
C LYS A 223 -7.39 12.84 25.02
N THR A 224 -7.07 12.51 23.79
CA THR A 224 -6.42 13.44 22.87
C THR A 224 -7.36 13.74 21.71
N LYS A 225 -7.32 14.99 21.23
CA LYS A 225 -8.08 15.43 20.05
C LYS A 225 -7.08 16.00 19.02
N ILE A 226 -6.99 15.36 17.87
CA ILE A 226 -6.19 15.84 16.74
C ILE A 226 -7.16 16.38 15.70
N THR A 227 -6.96 17.63 15.26
CA THR A 227 -7.84 18.32 14.33
C THR A 227 -7.08 18.66 13.05
N PHE A 228 -7.59 18.18 11.93
CA PHE A 228 -7.13 18.52 10.59
C PHE A 228 -7.98 19.67 10.05
N PRO A 229 -7.36 20.70 9.43
CA PRO A 229 -8.10 21.83 8.89
C PRO A 229 -9.00 21.41 7.73
N GLY A 230 -10.08 22.15 7.53
CA GLY A 230 -10.91 22.00 6.33
C GLY A 230 -10.11 22.33 5.07
N GLY A 231 -10.48 21.72 3.96
CA GLY A 231 -9.80 21.88 2.67
C GLY A 231 -8.51 21.07 2.51
N LEU A 232 -8.07 20.32 3.53
CA LEU A 232 -6.89 19.49 3.46
C LEU A 232 -7.08 18.26 2.56
N LEU A 233 -8.26 17.66 2.61
CA LEU A 233 -8.58 16.45 1.86
C LEU A 233 -9.51 16.75 0.69
N ASN A 234 -9.25 16.14 -0.46
CA ASN A 234 -10.19 16.14 -1.58
C ASN A 234 -11.39 15.24 -1.29
N ALA A 235 -12.43 15.33 -2.12
CA ALA A 235 -13.51 14.36 -2.06
C ALA A 235 -12.99 12.95 -2.37
N GLY A 236 -13.36 11.97 -1.54
CA GLY A 236 -12.88 10.59 -1.72
C GLY A 236 -12.99 9.77 -0.44
N HIS A 237 -12.48 8.55 -0.53
CA HIS A 237 -12.39 7.63 0.59
C HIS A 237 -10.96 7.59 1.11
N TYR A 238 -10.84 7.56 2.43
CA TYR A 238 -9.56 7.57 3.11
C TYR A 238 -9.53 6.50 4.20
N LYS A 239 -8.34 6.01 4.47
CA LYS A 239 -8.07 5.07 5.55
C LYS A 239 -7.48 5.84 6.73
N LEU A 240 -8.10 5.71 7.90
CA LEU A 240 -7.59 6.27 9.14
C LEU A 240 -6.84 5.20 9.91
N ARG A 241 -5.58 5.48 10.24
CA ARG A 241 -4.77 4.65 11.13
C ARG A 241 -4.43 5.45 12.38
N VAL A 242 -4.62 4.84 13.55
CA VAL A 242 -4.25 5.44 14.83
C VAL A 242 -3.32 4.50 15.57
N ALA A 243 -2.24 5.04 16.09
CA ALA A 243 -1.27 4.27 16.86
C ALA A 243 -0.79 5.04 18.09
N ALA A 244 -0.46 4.31 19.15
CA ALA A 244 0.36 4.81 20.24
C ALA A 244 1.81 4.39 19.96
N ALA A 245 2.76 5.30 20.15
CA ALA A 245 4.18 5.03 20.01
C ALA A 245 4.93 5.40 21.28
N GLU A 246 5.85 4.55 21.68
CA GLU A 246 6.77 4.78 22.79
C GLU A 246 8.14 5.18 22.24
N PHE A 247 8.78 6.16 22.88
CA PHE A 247 10.13 6.58 22.56
C PHE A 247 11.11 5.95 23.55
N ASN A 248 12.03 5.14 23.04
CA ASN A 248 13.03 4.42 23.83
C ASN A 248 14.40 5.13 23.91
N GLY A 249 14.49 6.39 23.44
CA GLY A 249 15.71 7.19 23.42
C GLY A 249 16.39 7.25 22.04
N GLU A 250 16.20 6.26 21.18
CA GLU A 250 16.83 6.18 19.86
C GLU A 250 15.79 6.04 18.73
N SER A 251 14.70 5.33 19.00
CA SER A 251 13.67 5.03 18.00
C SER A 251 12.28 5.04 18.61
N TYR A 252 11.26 4.96 17.79
CA TYR A 252 9.86 4.86 18.19
C TYR A 252 9.35 3.44 17.96
N GLU A 253 8.78 2.84 19.00
CA GLU A 253 8.11 1.55 18.91
C GLU A 253 6.60 1.73 19.02
N PHE A 254 5.85 1.07 18.14
CA PHE A 254 4.39 1.08 18.18
C PHE A 254 3.89 0.11 19.24
N VAL A 255 3.41 0.65 20.38
CA VAL A 255 2.92 -0.13 21.53
C VAL A 255 1.40 -0.29 21.59
N GLY A 256 0.68 0.35 20.67
CA GLY A 256 -0.79 0.32 20.59
C GLY A 256 -1.31 -0.52 19.43
N ALA A 257 -2.62 -0.84 19.43
CA ALA A 257 -3.26 -1.63 18.40
C ALA A 257 -3.13 -0.94 17.03
N ARG A 258 -2.36 -1.57 16.14
CA ARG A 258 -2.41 -1.31 14.72
C ARG A 258 -3.60 -2.09 14.19
N LYS A 259 -4.79 -1.50 14.11
CA LYS A 259 -5.87 -2.08 13.35
C LYS A 259 -5.94 -1.34 12.02
N GLU A 260 -5.63 -2.07 10.99
CA GLU A 260 -5.99 -1.69 9.63
C GLU A 260 -7.51 -1.86 9.53
N SER A 261 -8.25 -0.77 9.49
CA SER A 261 -9.70 -0.75 9.21
C SER A 261 -9.92 -0.27 7.79
#